data_4c307c5254f9fd111fcf2f66a6a56940
#
_entry.id   4c307c5254f9fd111fcf2f66a6a56940
#
_cell.length_a   1.000
_cell.length_b   1.000
_cell.length_c   1.000
_cell.angle_alpha   90.00
_cell.angle_beta   90.00
_cell.angle_gamma   90.00
#
_symmetry.space_group_name_H-M   'P 1'
#
loop_
_entity.id
_entity.type
_entity.pdbx_description
1 polymer ?
#
loop_
_entity_poly.entity_id
_entity_poly.type
_entity_poly.pdbx_seq_one_letter_code
_entity_poly.pdbx_strand_id
1 'polypeptide(L)'
;MPLDWKVVTAKYGNGYMVPTVAGGKFLKVAGVDDEAIHIESPIWSAKLHRVNLEKGVELIEVGTVSRDPGLFVEDYMLYVANERATSVAHILRDLGFLDQTETFSIRC
;
A
#
# COMPACT_ATOMS: atom_id res chain seq x y z
N MET A 1 12.90 -6.61 5.84
CA MET A 1 13.41 -6.47 4.47
C MET A 1 12.98 -5.13 3.90
N PRO A 2 13.88 -4.37 3.33
CA PRO A 2 13.47 -3.10 2.72
C PRO A 2 12.61 -3.36 1.50
N LEU A 3 11.86 -2.34 1.11
CA LEU A 3 11.05 -2.41 -0.08
C LEU A 3 11.95 -2.42 -1.32
N ASP A 4 11.81 -3.46 -2.14
CA ASP A 4 12.60 -3.58 -3.37
C ASP A 4 11.79 -2.99 -4.52
N TRP A 5 12.26 -1.85 -5.03
CA TRP A 5 11.53 -1.16 -6.10
C TRP A 5 11.51 -1.94 -7.41
N LYS A 6 12.46 -2.83 -7.60
CA LYS A 6 12.44 -3.70 -8.79
C LYS A 6 11.25 -4.65 -8.74
N VAL A 7 10.92 -5.15 -7.56
CA VAL A 7 9.74 -6.01 -7.37
C VAL A 7 8.48 -5.22 -7.63
N VAL A 8 8.41 -3.99 -7.10
CA VAL A 8 7.25 -3.12 -7.31
C VAL A 8 7.06 -2.85 -8.79
N THR A 9 8.13 -2.49 -9.49
CA THR A 9 8.07 -2.21 -10.92
C THR A 9 7.66 -3.45 -11.72
N ALA A 10 8.19 -4.61 -11.35
CA ALA A 10 7.86 -5.85 -12.07
C ALA A 10 6.39 -6.21 -11.88
N LYS A 11 5.86 -6.01 -10.69
CA LYS A 11 4.48 -6.40 -10.41
C LYS A 11 3.47 -5.41 -10.95
N TYR A 12 3.74 -4.12 -10.80
CA TYR A 12 2.75 -3.09 -11.12
C TYR A 12 3.06 -2.25 -12.33
N GLY A 13 4.23 -2.41 -12.92
CA GLY A 13 4.70 -1.51 -13.98
C GLY A 13 3.84 -1.46 -15.23
N ASN A 14 3.12 -2.52 -15.51
CA ASN A 14 2.24 -2.58 -16.68
C ASN A 14 0.77 -2.44 -16.29
N GLY A 15 0.53 -1.96 -15.09
CA GLY A 15 -0.82 -1.85 -14.58
C GLY A 15 -1.22 -3.06 -13.76
N TYR A 16 -2.11 -2.87 -12.80
CA TYR A 16 -2.51 -3.96 -11.93
C TYR A 16 -3.76 -3.56 -11.14
N MET A 17 -4.57 -4.55 -10.82
CA MET A 17 -5.75 -4.32 -9.97
C MET A 17 -5.48 -4.91 -8.60
N VAL A 18 -5.25 -4.03 -7.62
CA VAL A 18 -4.91 -4.45 -6.25
C VAL A 18 -6.20 -4.65 -5.45
N PRO A 19 -6.42 -5.82 -4.87
CA PRO A 19 -7.62 -6.00 -4.04
C PRO A 19 -7.54 -5.12 -2.80
N THR A 20 -8.66 -4.50 -2.45
CA THR A 20 -8.69 -3.65 -1.27
C THR A 20 -8.75 -4.50 -0.01
N VAL A 21 -8.35 -3.89 1.12
CA VAL A 21 -8.31 -4.59 2.40
C VAL A 21 -9.68 -5.12 2.80
N ALA A 22 -10.71 -4.32 2.56
CA ALA A 22 -12.07 -4.73 2.92
C ALA A 22 -12.66 -5.77 1.96
N GLY A 23 -12.03 -5.97 0.80
CA GLY A 23 -12.53 -6.90 -0.19
C GLY A 23 -13.62 -6.33 -1.05
N GLY A 24 -13.93 -7.01 -2.12
CA GLY A 24 -15.03 -6.64 -3.01
C GLY A 24 -14.75 -5.50 -3.96
N LYS A 25 -13.62 -4.82 -3.83
CA LYS A 25 -13.23 -3.72 -4.71
C LYS A 25 -11.75 -3.83 -5.05
N PHE A 26 -11.33 -3.06 -6.04
CA PHE A 26 -9.94 -3.05 -6.48
C PHE A 26 -9.44 -1.63 -6.62
N LEU A 27 -8.17 -1.45 -6.30
CA LEU A 27 -7.45 -0.20 -6.54
C LEU A 27 -6.69 -0.36 -7.85
N LYS A 28 -6.94 0.53 -8.81
CA LYS A 28 -6.26 0.42 -10.09
C LYS A 28 -4.90 1.10 -10.04
N VAL A 29 -3.85 0.34 -10.32
CA VAL A 29 -2.52 0.88 -10.50
C VAL A 29 -2.32 1.08 -11.99
N ALA A 30 -2.08 2.33 -12.40
CA ALA A 30 -1.87 2.65 -13.81
C ALA A 30 -0.45 2.32 -14.25
N GLY A 31 0.51 2.44 -13.35
CA GLY A 31 1.90 2.13 -13.68
C GLY A 31 2.83 2.54 -12.55
N VAL A 32 4.12 2.36 -12.78
CA VAL A 32 5.16 2.67 -11.80
C VAL A 32 6.33 3.33 -12.53
N ASP A 33 6.87 4.39 -11.94
CA ASP A 33 8.15 4.93 -12.41
C ASP A 33 9.17 4.86 -11.26
N ASP A 34 10.33 5.48 -11.43
CA ASP A 34 11.39 5.38 -10.43
C ASP A 34 11.05 6.08 -9.12
N GLU A 35 10.06 6.94 -9.12
CA GLU A 35 9.75 7.79 -7.97
C GLU A 35 8.39 7.54 -7.35
N ALA A 36 7.50 6.86 -8.05
CA ALA A 36 6.14 6.72 -7.53
C ALA A 36 5.38 5.57 -8.18
N ILE A 37 4.34 5.12 -7.48
CA ILE A 37 3.31 4.25 -8.03
C ILE A 37 2.15 5.16 -8.41
N HIS A 38 1.68 5.05 -9.65
CA HIS A 38 0.57 5.86 -10.15
C HIS A 38 -0.72 5.09 -10.02
N ILE A 39 -1.68 5.65 -9.28
CA ILE A 39 -2.99 5.02 -9.09
C ILE A 39 -4.06 5.92 -9.68
N GLU A 40 -5.18 5.33 -10.06
CA GLU A 40 -6.26 6.11 -10.65
C GLU A 40 -7.62 5.50 -10.38
N SER A 41 -8.64 6.36 -10.47
CA SER A 41 -10.02 5.95 -10.49
C SER A 41 -10.69 6.72 -11.62
N PRO A 42 -11.97 6.44 -11.94
CA PRO A 42 -12.63 7.20 -13.00
C PRO A 42 -12.69 8.70 -12.79
N ILE A 43 -12.56 9.16 -11.55
CA ILE A 43 -12.73 10.57 -11.23
C ILE A 43 -11.50 11.24 -10.63
N TRP A 44 -10.43 10.48 -10.37
CA TRP A 44 -9.21 11.07 -9.82
C TRP A 44 -8.01 10.20 -10.14
N SER A 45 -6.83 10.80 -9.99
CA SER A 45 -5.58 10.06 -10.08
C SER A 45 -4.63 10.61 -9.02
N ALA A 46 -3.66 9.81 -8.60
CA ALA A 46 -2.72 10.21 -7.57
C ALA A 46 -1.43 9.44 -7.71
N LYS A 47 -0.42 9.87 -6.96
CA LYS A 47 0.87 9.20 -6.91
C LYS A 47 1.15 8.76 -5.48
N LEU A 48 1.73 7.59 -5.34
CA LEU A 48 2.23 7.12 -4.05
C LEU A 48 3.74 7.17 -4.16
N HIS A 49 4.36 8.12 -3.45
CA HIS A 49 5.78 8.39 -3.63
C HIS A 49 6.65 7.28 -3.04
N ARG A 50 7.65 6.87 -3.80
CA ARG A 50 8.56 5.80 -3.42
C ARG A 50 9.19 6.07 -2.06
N VAL A 51 9.64 7.31 -1.81
CA VAL A 51 10.32 7.64 -0.57
C VAL A 51 9.40 7.40 0.63
N ASN A 52 8.11 7.70 0.49
CA ASN A 52 7.16 7.47 1.58
C ASN A 52 6.85 5.99 1.76
N LEU A 53 6.76 5.24 0.66
CA LEU A 53 6.52 3.80 0.76
C LEU A 53 7.71 3.09 1.42
N GLU A 54 8.92 3.49 1.05
CA GLU A 54 10.11 2.91 1.65
C GLU A 54 10.20 3.24 3.14
N LYS A 55 9.84 4.47 3.49
CA LYS A 55 9.82 4.88 4.89
C LYS A 55 8.79 4.07 5.68
N GLY A 56 7.62 3.88 5.10
CA GLY A 56 6.57 3.09 5.75
C GLY A 56 7.02 1.66 6.02
N VAL A 57 7.65 1.02 5.04
CA VAL A 57 8.14 -0.35 5.21
C VAL A 57 9.22 -0.40 6.28
N GLU A 58 10.13 0.58 6.29
CA GLU A 58 11.16 0.65 7.31
C GLU A 58 10.56 0.72 8.71
N LEU A 59 9.54 1.56 8.89
CA LEU A 59 8.90 1.72 10.20
C LEU A 59 8.09 0.50 10.61
N ILE A 60 7.56 -0.24 9.65
CA ILE A 60 6.92 -1.52 9.94
C ILE A 60 7.96 -2.49 10.51
N GLU A 61 9.14 -2.53 9.90
CA GLU A 61 10.17 -3.48 10.31
C GLU A 61 10.70 -3.19 11.71
N VAL A 62 10.77 -1.91 12.09
CA VAL A 62 11.25 -1.56 13.43
C VAL A 62 10.13 -1.51 14.46
N GLY A 63 8.88 -1.76 14.05
CA GLY A 63 7.77 -1.85 14.99
C GLY A 63 7.08 -0.53 15.31
N THR A 64 7.47 0.58 14.69
CA THR A 64 6.84 1.87 14.93
C THR A 64 5.47 1.95 14.28
N VAL A 65 5.31 1.34 13.11
CA VAL A 65 4.06 1.31 12.36
C VAL A 65 3.51 -0.11 12.39
N SER A 66 2.22 -0.23 12.64
CA SER A 66 1.57 -1.53 12.77
C SER A 66 1.50 -2.29 11.45
N ARG A 67 1.58 -3.62 11.53
CA ARG A 67 1.36 -4.48 10.38
C ARG A 67 -0.12 -4.79 10.18
N ASP A 68 -0.95 -4.44 11.14
CA ASP A 68 -2.39 -4.64 11.01
C ASP A 68 -2.96 -3.59 10.07
N PRO A 69 -3.58 -4.00 8.95
CA PRO A 69 -4.07 -3.01 7.97
C PRO A 69 -4.98 -1.95 8.57
N GLY A 70 -5.77 -2.32 9.56
CA GLY A 70 -6.68 -1.36 10.18
C GLY A 70 -5.98 -0.29 10.98
N LEU A 71 -4.86 -0.62 11.61
CA LEU A 71 -4.09 0.33 12.40
C LEU A 71 -3.02 1.02 11.56
N PHE A 72 -2.60 0.38 10.48
CA PHE A 72 -1.55 0.92 9.62
C PHE A 72 -1.87 2.32 9.10
N VAL A 73 -3.11 2.53 8.69
CA VAL A 73 -3.49 3.81 8.07
C VAL A 73 -3.24 4.98 9.01
N GLU A 74 -3.65 4.85 10.27
CA GLU A 74 -3.44 5.90 11.25
C GLU A 74 -1.96 6.11 11.54
N ASP A 75 -1.23 4.99 11.70
CA ASP A 75 0.19 5.08 11.99
C ASP A 75 0.96 5.70 10.83
N TYR A 76 0.61 5.32 9.61
CA TYR A 76 1.26 5.87 8.43
C TYR A 76 1.06 7.38 8.34
N MET A 77 -0.17 7.84 8.58
CA MET A 77 -0.45 9.28 8.53
C MET A 77 0.29 10.02 9.64
N LEU A 78 0.50 9.39 10.76
CA LEU A 78 1.17 10.02 11.89
C LEU A 78 2.69 10.08 11.70
N TYR A 79 3.28 9.01 11.19
CA TYR A 79 4.74 8.87 11.18
C TYR A 79 5.39 9.04 9.81
N VAL A 80 4.65 8.94 8.74
CA VAL A 80 5.21 9.03 7.39
C VAL A 80 4.65 10.20 6.61
N ALA A 81 3.40 10.11 6.20
CA ALA A 81 2.78 11.16 5.39
C ALA A 81 1.27 10.97 5.33
N ASN A 82 0.58 12.08 5.20
CA ASN A 82 -0.86 12.06 4.96
C ASN A 82 -1.08 12.06 3.45
N GLU A 83 -0.76 10.93 2.81
CA GLU A 83 -0.78 10.80 1.36
C GLU A 83 -1.45 9.50 0.98
N ARG A 84 -2.74 9.51 0.79
CA ARG A 84 -3.49 8.33 0.34
C ARG A 84 -3.15 7.08 1.17
N ALA A 85 -3.13 7.24 2.50
CA ALA A 85 -2.69 6.17 3.38
C ALA A 85 -3.47 4.87 3.19
N THR A 86 -4.78 4.97 2.89
CA THR A 86 -5.59 3.79 2.64
C THR A 86 -5.12 3.05 1.39
N SER A 87 -4.78 3.79 0.34
CA SER A 87 -4.25 3.18 -0.88
C SER A 87 -2.89 2.54 -0.62
N VAL A 88 -2.05 3.20 0.17
CA VAL A 88 -0.76 2.63 0.56
C VAL A 88 -0.97 1.30 1.30
N ALA A 89 -1.97 1.25 2.19
CA ALA A 89 -2.26 0.02 2.92
C ALA A 89 -2.63 -1.11 1.97
N HIS A 90 -3.47 -0.83 0.97
CA HIS A 90 -3.84 -1.87 0.01
C HIS A 90 -2.61 -2.40 -0.72
N ILE A 91 -1.72 -1.52 -1.14
CA ILE A 91 -0.54 -1.92 -1.90
C ILE A 91 0.45 -2.69 -1.02
N LEU A 92 0.73 -2.19 0.17
CA LEU A 92 1.68 -2.87 1.06
C LEU A 92 1.13 -4.22 1.52
N ARG A 93 -0.18 -4.33 1.71
CA ARG A 93 -0.77 -5.63 2.02
C ARG A 93 -0.62 -6.59 0.84
N ASP A 94 -0.85 -6.11 -0.37
CA ASP A 94 -0.70 -6.93 -1.57
C ASP A 94 0.74 -7.38 -1.77
N LEU A 95 1.70 -6.57 -1.36
CA LEU A 95 3.12 -6.91 -1.45
C LEU A 95 3.60 -7.79 -0.29
N GLY A 96 2.76 -8.01 0.71
CA GLY A 96 3.10 -8.89 1.81
C GLY A 96 3.71 -8.23 3.04
N PHE A 97 3.73 -6.90 3.09
CA PHE A 97 4.28 -6.19 4.24
C PHE A 97 3.29 -6.02 5.38
N LEU A 98 1.99 -6.12 5.11
CA LEU A 98 0.96 -6.06 6.12
C LEU A 98 0.33 -7.42 6.31
N ASP A 99 -0.30 -7.63 7.45
CA ASP A 99 -0.93 -8.91 7.75
C ASP A 99 -2.06 -9.19 6.75
N GLN A 100 -2.14 -10.43 6.33
CA GLN A 100 -3.18 -10.90 5.41
C GLN A 100 -4.36 -11.40 6.23
N THR A 101 -4.95 -10.51 7.01
CA THR A 101 -5.98 -10.96 7.93
C THR A 101 -7.27 -11.23 7.20
N GLU A 102 -7.99 -12.22 7.71
CA GLU A 102 -9.30 -12.55 7.21
C GLU A 102 -10.36 -12.15 8.21
N THR A 103 -9.98 -11.33 9.16
CA THR A 103 -10.87 -11.06 10.27
C THR A 103 -12.17 -10.42 9.85
N PHE A 104 -12.13 -9.60 8.83
CA PHE A 104 -13.36 -8.98 8.40
C PHE A 104 -14.22 -9.88 7.58
N SER A 105 -13.73 -10.97 7.14
CA SER A 105 -14.50 -11.87 6.34
C SER A 105 -15.26 -12.84 7.21
N ILE A 106 -14.93 -12.90 8.37
CA ILE A 106 -15.46 -13.93 9.13
C ILE A 106 -16.57 -13.58 10.02
N ARG A 107 -16.34 -13.54 9.99
CA ARG A 107 -16.84 -13.54 10.62
C ARG A 107 -17.48 -13.52 10.96
N CYS A 108 -17.34 -13.90 10.93
CA CYS A 108 -17.80 -13.97 11.10
C CYS A 108 -18.18 -14.10 11.13
#